data_bff234edc0f53f52df61bdff74d7bcbd
#
_entry.id   bff234edc0f53f52df61bdff74d7bcbd
#
_cell.length_a   1.000
_cell.length_b   1.000
_cell.length_c   1.000
_cell.angle_alpha   90.00
_cell.angle_beta   90.00
_cell.angle_gamma   90.00
#
_symmetry.space_group_name_H-M   'P 1'
#
loop_
_entity.id
_entity.type
_entity.pdbx_description
1 polymer ?
#
loop_
_entity_poly.entity_id
_entity_poly.type
_entity_poly.pdbx_seq_one_letter_code
_entity_poly.pdbx_strand_id
1 'polypeptide(L)'
;LALPARQLMQAAQAHRGVSQAVIGGNAAMASRLSELRDKVNAALKEGDAMNARFGAELGLSDEWQAIRNGWDVSQSRAVTVSGPESFRLHSEYIARIRDFIGHVADQTNATLDPELETYYLMDIFADRLPGLSEDAGRARALGTVQASRQKQTEAERIEISVLMQRMADGRAAIAAAAAKAGSSDAA
;
A
#
# COMPACT_ATOMS: atom_id res chain seq x y z
N LEU A 1 14.25 0.75 6.05
CA LEU A 1 13.27 -0.27 5.64
C LEU A 1 11.89 0.31 5.31
N ALA A 2 11.34 1.23 6.11
CA ALA A 2 10.00 1.77 5.90
C ALA A 2 9.84 2.50 4.55
N LEU A 3 10.82 3.29 4.10
CA LEU A 3 10.70 4.04 2.85
C LEU A 3 10.65 3.13 1.61
N PRO A 4 11.57 2.16 1.40
CA PRO A 4 11.44 1.18 0.32
C PRO A 4 10.15 0.37 0.40
N ALA A 5 9.68 -0.02 1.59
CA ALA A 5 8.41 -0.72 1.76
C ALA A 5 7.21 0.13 1.31
N ARG A 6 7.20 1.42 1.57
CA ARG A 6 6.18 2.34 1.06
C ARG A 6 6.20 2.48 -0.47
N GLN A 7 7.38 2.57 -1.07
CA GLN A 7 7.52 2.59 -2.53
C GLN A 7 7.02 1.29 -3.15
N LEU A 8 7.35 0.15 -2.53
CA LEU A 8 6.87 -1.17 -2.90
C LEU A 8 5.35 -1.25 -2.84
N MET A 9 4.75 -0.78 -1.75
CA MET A 9 3.31 -0.73 -1.57
C MET A 9 2.62 0.06 -2.69
N GLN A 10 3.12 1.27 -2.99
CA GLN A 10 2.56 2.12 -4.05
C GLN A 10 2.67 1.47 -5.44
N ALA A 11 3.79 0.83 -5.75
CA ALA A 11 3.99 0.13 -7.00
C ALA A 11 3.06 -1.10 -7.12
N ALA A 12 2.89 -1.87 -6.05
CA ALA A 12 1.96 -3.00 -5.99
C ALA A 12 0.49 -2.57 -6.14
N GLN A 13 0.09 -1.46 -5.53
CA GLN A 13 -1.25 -0.86 -5.70
C GLN A 13 -1.51 -0.45 -7.15
N ALA A 14 -0.53 0.19 -7.79
CA ALA A 14 -0.63 0.55 -9.20
C ALA A 14 -0.70 -0.69 -10.10
N HIS A 15 0.12 -1.72 -9.82
CA HIS A 15 0.11 -2.99 -10.54
C HIS A 15 -1.24 -3.69 -10.41
N ARG A 16 -1.85 -3.74 -9.22
CA ARG A 16 -3.22 -4.25 -9.00
C ARG A 16 -4.23 -3.55 -9.91
N GLY A 17 -4.22 -2.21 -9.93
CA GLY A 17 -5.15 -1.43 -10.75
C GLY A 17 -5.01 -1.69 -12.25
N VAL A 18 -3.78 -1.77 -12.74
CA VAL A 18 -3.52 -2.06 -14.17
C VAL A 18 -3.84 -3.52 -14.51
N SER A 19 -3.57 -4.49 -13.60
CA SER A 19 -3.98 -5.88 -13.78
C SER A 19 -5.49 -6.01 -13.95
N GLN A 20 -6.29 -5.27 -13.17
CA GLN A 20 -7.74 -5.24 -13.32
C GLN A 20 -8.18 -4.67 -14.68
N ALA A 21 -7.52 -3.63 -15.16
CA ALA A 21 -7.80 -3.06 -16.48
C ALA A 21 -7.50 -4.07 -17.62
N VAL A 22 -6.37 -4.77 -17.54
CA VAL A 22 -5.99 -5.79 -18.54
C VAL A 22 -6.98 -6.96 -18.52
N ILE A 23 -7.33 -7.49 -17.36
CA ILE A 23 -8.35 -8.56 -17.21
C ILE A 23 -9.70 -8.09 -17.74
N GLY A 24 -10.05 -6.81 -17.54
CA GLY A 24 -11.28 -6.18 -18.07
C GLY A 24 -11.28 -5.93 -19.57
N GLY A 25 -10.22 -6.36 -20.31
CA GLY A 25 -10.15 -6.28 -21.77
C GLY A 25 -9.36 -5.07 -22.32
N ASN A 26 -8.80 -4.21 -21.48
CA ASN A 26 -7.97 -3.09 -21.92
C ASN A 26 -6.53 -3.56 -22.20
N ALA A 27 -6.33 -4.18 -23.37
CA ALA A 27 -5.03 -4.70 -23.80
C ALA A 27 -3.94 -3.60 -23.94
N ALA A 28 -4.33 -2.34 -24.18
CA ALA A 28 -3.38 -1.22 -24.26
C ALA A 28 -2.62 -0.97 -22.94
N MET A 29 -3.14 -1.48 -21.82
CA MET A 29 -2.48 -1.38 -20.51
C MET A 29 -1.40 -2.45 -20.26
N ALA A 30 -1.20 -3.41 -21.16
CA ALA A 30 -0.24 -4.50 -20.94
C ALA A 30 1.22 -4.00 -20.83
N SER A 31 1.62 -3.00 -21.62
CA SER A 31 2.95 -2.38 -21.52
C SER A 31 3.15 -1.71 -20.15
N ARG A 32 2.11 -1.05 -19.66
CA ARG A 32 2.14 -0.41 -18.34
C ARG A 32 2.32 -1.40 -17.20
N LEU A 33 1.81 -2.62 -17.35
CA LEU A 33 1.99 -3.68 -16.37
C LEU A 33 3.47 -4.07 -16.23
N SER A 34 4.20 -4.16 -17.35
CA SER A 34 5.65 -4.41 -17.34
C SER A 34 6.43 -3.31 -16.62
N GLU A 35 6.15 -2.03 -16.95
CA GLU A 35 6.78 -0.89 -16.28
C GLU A 35 6.55 -0.89 -14.76
N LEU A 36 5.35 -1.28 -14.33
CA LEU A 36 5.03 -1.35 -12.90
C LEU A 36 5.71 -2.53 -12.21
N ARG A 37 5.89 -3.64 -12.90
CA ARG A 37 6.71 -4.76 -12.41
C ARG A 37 8.15 -4.33 -12.17
N ASP A 38 8.73 -3.57 -13.09
CA ASP A 38 10.09 -3.04 -12.93
C ASP A 38 10.19 -2.10 -11.73
N LYS A 39 9.16 -1.27 -11.47
CA LYS A 39 9.10 -0.43 -10.27
C LYS A 39 9.03 -1.23 -8.98
N VAL A 40 8.24 -2.33 -8.96
CA VAL A 40 8.20 -3.23 -7.81
C VAL A 40 9.56 -3.86 -7.58
N ASN A 41 10.20 -4.37 -8.63
CA ASN A 41 11.52 -4.99 -8.54
C ASN A 41 12.60 -3.99 -8.06
N ALA A 42 12.53 -2.74 -8.49
CA ALA A 42 13.42 -1.68 -8.01
C ALA A 42 13.23 -1.42 -6.51
N ALA A 43 11.98 -1.30 -6.04
CA ALA A 43 11.68 -1.11 -4.63
C ALA A 43 12.09 -2.33 -3.77
N LEU A 44 11.92 -3.55 -4.28
CA LEU A 44 12.41 -4.77 -3.62
C LEU A 44 13.93 -4.75 -3.50
N LYS A 45 14.67 -4.35 -4.54
CA LYS A 45 16.13 -4.25 -4.51
C LYS A 45 16.62 -3.23 -3.47
N GLU A 46 15.96 -2.09 -3.36
CA GLU A 46 16.26 -1.10 -2.32
C GLU A 46 15.97 -1.65 -0.92
N GLY A 47 14.85 -2.34 -0.76
CA GLY A 47 14.49 -3.00 0.49
C GLY A 47 15.46 -4.10 0.88
N ASP A 48 15.96 -4.91 -0.08
CA ASP A 48 17.01 -5.91 0.16
C ASP A 48 18.29 -5.27 0.71
N ALA A 49 18.72 -4.15 0.14
CA ALA A 49 19.89 -3.43 0.61
C ALA A 49 19.71 -2.90 2.05
N MET A 50 18.51 -2.40 2.37
CA MET A 50 18.21 -1.94 3.73
C MET A 50 18.06 -3.11 4.71
N ASN A 51 17.46 -4.22 4.27
CA ASN A 51 17.33 -5.43 5.09
C ASN A 51 18.70 -6.04 5.42
N ALA A 52 19.62 -6.05 4.47
CA ALA A 52 21.00 -6.51 4.70
C ALA A 52 21.74 -5.68 5.75
N ARG A 53 21.41 -4.39 5.88
CA ARG A 53 22.04 -3.50 6.87
C ARG A 53 21.39 -3.53 8.24
N PHE A 54 20.07 -3.62 8.31
CA PHE A 54 19.31 -3.37 9.54
C PHE A 54 18.34 -4.50 9.90
N GLY A 55 18.04 -5.41 8.97
CA GLY A 55 16.98 -6.41 9.14
C GLY A 55 17.25 -7.36 10.31
N ALA A 56 18.49 -7.81 10.49
CA ALA A 56 18.86 -8.72 11.59
C ALA A 56 18.78 -8.00 12.95
N GLU A 57 19.27 -6.76 13.03
CA GLU A 57 19.23 -5.95 14.24
C GLU A 57 17.79 -5.65 14.69
N LEU A 58 16.89 -5.38 13.73
CA LEU A 58 15.47 -5.11 13.99
C LEU A 58 14.62 -6.39 14.11
N GLY A 59 15.18 -7.58 13.87
CA GLY A 59 14.42 -8.83 13.89
C GLY A 59 13.40 -8.97 12.73
N LEU A 60 13.57 -8.23 11.62
CA LEU A 60 12.61 -8.13 10.52
C LEU A 60 13.02 -8.88 9.24
N SER A 61 14.17 -9.56 9.25
CA SER A 61 14.71 -10.21 8.05
C SER A 61 13.79 -11.28 7.46
N ASP A 62 13.18 -12.11 8.29
CA ASP A 62 12.30 -13.18 7.83
C ASP A 62 11.00 -12.61 7.24
N GLU A 63 10.47 -11.56 7.85
CA GLU A 63 9.27 -10.90 7.37
C GLU A 63 9.50 -10.20 6.02
N TRP A 64 10.65 -9.52 5.88
CA TRP A 64 11.05 -8.96 4.60
C TRP A 64 11.19 -10.03 3.52
N GLN A 65 11.79 -11.17 3.84
CA GLN A 65 11.93 -12.29 2.91
C GLN A 65 10.57 -12.85 2.48
N ALA A 66 9.61 -12.93 3.41
CA ALA A 66 8.24 -13.34 3.11
C ALA A 66 7.53 -12.36 2.15
N ILE A 67 7.76 -11.04 2.32
CA ILE A 67 7.26 -10.01 1.40
C ILE A 67 7.87 -10.20 0.01
N ARG A 68 9.19 -10.39 -0.07
CA ARG A 68 9.89 -10.60 -1.32
C ARG A 68 9.34 -11.81 -2.10
N ASN A 69 9.20 -12.95 -1.43
CA ASN A 69 8.66 -14.18 -2.02
C ASN A 69 7.18 -14.03 -2.41
N GLY A 70 6.42 -13.25 -1.65
CA GLY A 70 5.01 -12.96 -1.94
C GLY A 70 4.78 -12.22 -3.25
N TRP A 71 5.77 -11.43 -3.71
CA TRP A 71 5.68 -10.76 -5.00
C TRP A 71 5.67 -11.75 -6.17
N ASP A 72 6.49 -12.79 -6.14
CA ASP A 72 6.57 -13.77 -7.22
C ASP A 72 5.23 -14.49 -7.43
N VAL A 73 4.52 -14.79 -6.35
CA VAL A 73 3.16 -15.34 -6.41
C VAL A 73 2.18 -14.33 -6.99
N SER A 74 2.22 -13.09 -6.54
CA SER A 74 1.29 -12.03 -6.97
C SER A 74 1.48 -11.69 -8.45
N GLN A 75 2.72 -11.53 -8.91
CA GLN A 75 3.01 -11.16 -10.30
C GLN A 75 2.70 -12.28 -11.30
N SER A 76 3.02 -13.54 -10.96
CA SER A 76 2.78 -14.69 -11.85
C SER A 76 1.30 -14.94 -12.10
N ARG A 77 0.45 -14.58 -11.14
CA ARG A 77 -1.01 -14.77 -11.20
C ARG A 77 -1.78 -13.49 -11.56
N ALA A 78 -1.09 -12.36 -11.72
CA ALA A 78 -1.69 -11.04 -11.85
C ALA A 78 -2.78 -10.93 -12.92
N VAL A 79 -2.60 -11.58 -14.08
CA VAL A 79 -3.53 -11.54 -15.22
C VAL A 79 -3.92 -12.93 -15.74
N THR A 80 -3.52 -13.98 -15.07
CA THR A 80 -3.80 -15.39 -15.45
C THR A 80 -4.96 -15.98 -14.67
N VAL A 81 -5.42 -15.31 -13.62
CA VAL A 81 -6.57 -15.71 -12.81
C VAL A 81 -7.75 -14.75 -13.04
N SER A 82 -8.89 -15.03 -12.43
CA SER A 82 -10.06 -14.13 -12.50
C SER A 82 -9.78 -12.76 -11.89
N GLY A 83 -10.50 -11.71 -12.31
CA GLY A 83 -10.37 -10.36 -11.76
C GLY A 83 -10.49 -10.30 -10.23
N PRO A 84 -11.54 -10.88 -9.63
CA PRO A 84 -11.67 -10.93 -8.16
C PRO A 84 -10.50 -11.63 -7.47
N GLU A 85 -10.01 -12.73 -8.02
CA GLU A 85 -8.87 -13.47 -7.45
C GLU A 85 -7.56 -12.68 -7.57
N SER A 86 -7.30 -12.07 -8.72
CA SER A 86 -6.15 -11.17 -8.90
C SER A 86 -6.19 -10.00 -7.91
N PHE A 87 -7.36 -9.39 -7.74
CA PHE A 87 -7.57 -8.30 -6.78
C PHE A 87 -7.28 -8.75 -5.35
N ARG A 88 -7.77 -9.93 -4.95
CA ARG A 88 -7.55 -10.51 -3.63
C ARG A 88 -6.06 -10.74 -3.36
N LEU A 89 -5.36 -11.40 -4.27
CA LEU A 89 -3.93 -11.70 -4.14
C LEU A 89 -3.08 -10.43 -3.96
N HIS A 90 -3.32 -9.40 -4.79
CA HIS A 90 -2.62 -8.13 -4.63
C HIS A 90 -2.97 -7.44 -3.31
N SER A 91 -4.23 -7.47 -2.89
CA SER A 91 -4.66 -6.82 -1.65
C SER A 91 -4.06 -7.47 -0.41
N GLU A 92 -3.95 -8.80 -0.39
CA GLU A 92 -3.26 -9.54 0.66
C GLU A 92 -1.75 -9.24 0.69
N TYR A 93 -1.13 -9.15 -0.48
CA TYR A 93 0.27 -8.76 -0.59
C TYR A 93 0.51 -7.32 -0.06
N ILE A 94 -0.34 -6.37 -0.45
CA ILE A 94 -0.28 -4.98 0.01
C ILE A 94 -0.51 -4.88 1.51
N ALA A 95 -1.43 -5.68 2.07
CA ALA A 95 -1.67 -5.71 3.52
C ALA A 95 -0.40 -6.12 4.28
N ARG A 96 0.29 -7.18 3.85
CA ARG A 96 1.57 -7.60 4.45
C ARG A 96 2.64 -6.52 4.43
N ILE A 97 2.75 -5.78 3.31
CA ILE A 97 3.69 -4.65 3.23
C ILE A 97 3.31 -3.54 4.20
N ARG A 98 2.02 -3.26 4.36
CA ARG A 98 1.53 -2.26 5.31
C ARG A 98 1.83 -2.67 6.75
N ASP A 99 1.57 -3.92 7.11
CA ASP A 99 1.87 -4.45 8.44
C ASP A 99 3.38 -4.36 8.73
N PHE A 100 4.22 -4.71 7.75
CA PHE A 100 5.67 -4.56 7.84
C PHE A 100 6.12 -3.11 8.09
N ILE A 101 5.49 -2.12 7.46
CA ILE A 101 5.79 -0.70 7.72
C ILE A 101 5.51 -0.35 9.18
N GLY A 102 4.40 -0.84 9.74
CA GLY A 102 4.08 -0.69 11.16
C GLY A 102 5.13 -1.35 12.06
N HIS A 103 5.51 -2.60 11.77
CA HIS A 103 6.54 -3.31 12.55
C HIS A 103 7.90 -2.61 12.49
N VAL A 104 8.29 -2.03 11.35
CA VAL A 104 9.52 -1.21 11.29
C VAL A 104 9.43 -0.01 12.24
N ALA A 105 8.30 0.67 12.29
CA ALA A 105 8.10 1.80 13.20
C ALA A 105 8.17 1.37 14.68
N ASP A 106 7.59 0.21 15.01
CA ASP A 106 7.63 -0.34 16.36
C ASP A 106 9.04 -0.77 16.78
N GLN A 107 9.76 -1.51 15.92
CA GLN A 107 11.13 -2.00 16.22
C GLN A 107 12.17 -0.88 16.27
N THR A 108 11.92 0.25 15.63
CA THR A 108 12.78 1.44 15.73
C THR A 108 12.41 2.36 16.90
N ASN A 109 11.42 1.99 17.72
CA ASN A 109 10.83 2.83 18.76
C ASN A 109 10.37 4.22 18.27
N ALA A 110 10.15 4.37 16.97
CA ALA A 110 9.73 5.62 16.37
C ALA A 110 8.31 6.06 16.83
N THR A 111 7.51 5.09 17.31
CA THR A 111 6.19 5.30 17.90
C THR A 111 6.25 5.67 19.39
N LEU A 112 7.41 5.54 20.03
CA LEU A 112 7.64 5.82 21.46
C LEU A 112 8.44 7.11 21.69
N ASP A 113 8.61 7.94 20.67
CA ASP A 113 9.31 9.21 20.82
C ASP A 113 8.59 10.08 21.87
N PRO A 114 9.30 10.58 22.89
CA PRO A 114 8.70 11.42 23.95
C PRO A 114 8.26 12.79 23.42
N GLU A 115 8.76 13.21 22.25
CA GLU A 115 8.33 14.45 21.62
C GLU A 115 7.00 14.26 20.88
N LEU A 116 6.00 15.02 21.27
CA LEU A 116 4.64 14.91 20.77
C LEU A 116 4.57 15.13 19.25
N GLU A 117 5.40 16.02 18.74
CA GLU A 117 5.52 16.30 17.31
C GLU A 117 5.97 15.07 16.53
N THR A 118 7.09 14.46 16.92
CA THR A 118 7.64 13.27 16.29
C THR A 118 6.65 12.09 16.36
N TYR A 119 5.99 11.92 17.50
CA TYR A 119 4.94 10.89 17.64
C TYR A 119 3.84 11.04 16.58
N TYR A 120 3.25 12.24 16.41
CA TYR A 120 2.19 12.43 15.43
C TYR A 120 2.69 12.30 13.99
N LEU A 121 3.91 12.74 13.69
CA LEU A 121 4.50 12.57 12.36
C LEU A 121 4.72 11.09 12.03
N MET A 122 5.18 10.31 13.00
CA MET A 122 5.37 8.87 12.83
C MET A 122 4.05 8.12 12.69
N ASP A 123 3.02 8.46 13.47
CA ASP A 123 1.66 7.92 13.33
C ASP A 123 1.09 8.20 11.92
N ILE A 124 1.25 9.42 11.43
CA ILE A 124 0.86 9.76 10.05
C ILE A 124 1.63 8.92 9.04
N PHE A 125 2.94 8.81 9.19
CA PHE A 125 3.80 8.13 8.23
C PHE A 125 3.61 6.62 8.22
N ALA A 126 3.55 5.97 9.39
CA ALA A 126 3.59 4.53 9.51
C ALA A 126 2.20 3.87 9.35
N ASP A 127 1.12 4.55 9.75
CA ASP A 127 -0.23 3.97 9.73
C ASP A 127 -1.22 4.75 8.86
N ARG A 128 -1.44 6.06 9.13
CA ARG A 128 -2.55 6.79 8.49
C ARG A 128 -2.39 6.96 6.98
N LEU A 129 -1.21 7.37 6.51
CA LEU A 129 -0.95 7.55 5.08
C LEU A 129 -0.97 6.23 4.30
N PRO A 130 -0.36 5.13 4.78
CA PRO A 130 -0.53 3.81 4.16
C PRO A 130 -1.99 3.35 4.08
N GLY A 131 -2.77 3.54 5.14
CA GLY A 131 -4.19 3.21 5.16
C GLY A 131 -5.01 4.01 4.14
N LEU A 132 -4.85 5.34 4.12
CA LEU A 132 -5.51 6.22 3.17
C LEU A 132 -5.12 5.90 1.72
N SER A 133 -3.84 5.61 1.47
CA SER A 133 -3.33 5.20 0.16
C SER A 133 -3.96 3.89 -0.30
N GLU A 134 -4.16 2.92 0.60
CA GLU A 134 -4.79 1.65 0.25
C GLU A 134 -6.28 1.83 -0.08
N ASP A 135 -7.02 2.59 0.71
CA ASP A 135 -8.43 2.85 0.42
C ASP A 135 -8.60 3.57 -0.93
N ALA A 136 -7.75 4.55 -1.24
CA ALA A 136 -7.74 5.22 -2.55
C ALA A 136 -7.35 4.26 -3.70
N GLY A 137 -6.37 3.38 -3.47
CA GLY A 137 -5.94 2.37 -4.44
C GLY A 137 -7.04 1.34 -4.74
N ARG A 138 -7.79 0.92 -3.73
CA ARG A 138 -8.95 0.02 -3.88
C ARG A 138 -10.09 0.71 -4.63
N ALA A 139 -10.44 1.93 -4.25
CA ALA A 139 -11.49 2.69 -4.92
C ALA A 139 -11.18 2.89 -6.41
N ARG A 140 -9.92 3.22 -6.73
CA ARG A 140 -9.46 3.34 -8.13
C ARG A 140 -9.57 2.03 -8.90
N ALA A 141 -9.14 0.91 -8.32
CA ALA A 141 -9.19 -0.39 -8.99
C ALA A 141 -10.63 -0.83 -9.26
N LEU A 142 -11.53 -0.70 -8.27
CA LEU A 142 -12.96 -0.98 -8.42
C LEU A 142 -13.62 -0.05 -9.45
N GLY A 143 -13.35 1.24 -9.39
CA GLY A 143 -13.87 2.21 -10.36
C GLY A 143 -13.42 1.91 -11.79
N THR A 144 -12.18 1.45 -11.99
CA THR A 144 -11.68 1.04 -13.31
C THR A 144 -12.47 -0.14 -13.87
N VAL A 145 -12.75 -1.15 -13.05
CA VAL A 145 -13.53 -2.33 -13.45
C VAL A 145 -14.98 -1.93 -13.80
N GLN A 146 -15.59 -1.08 -12.98
CA GLN A 146 -16.96 -0.61 -13.23
C GLN A 146 -17.08 0.22 -14.51
N ALA A 147 -16.11 1.13 -14.72
CA ALA A 147 -16.06 1.94 -15.93
C ALA A 147 -15.95 1.09 -17.21
N SER A 148 -15.12 0.02 -17.17
CA SER A 148 -14.98 -0.87 -18.33
C SER A 148 -16.24 -1.69 -18.60
N ARG A 149 -16.98 -2.09 -17.58
CA ARG A 149 -18.24 -2.87 -17.72
C ARG A 149 -19.46 -2.00 -17.97
N GLN A 150 -19.38 -0.70 -17.74
CA GLN A 150 -20.52 0.25 -17.78
C GLN A 150 -21.70 -0.20 -16.91
N LYS A 151 -21.44 -1.02 -15.90
CA LYS A 151 -22.41 -1.57 -14.95
C LYS A 151 -21.82 -1.59 -13.56
N GLN A 152 -22.66 -1.31 -12.60
CA GLN A 152 -22.35 -1.34 -11.18
C GLN A 152 -23.41 -2.16 -10.45
N THR A 153 -22.98 -3.10 -9.63
CA THR A 153 -23.86 -3.83 -8.71
C THR A 153 -24.11 -3.01 -7.45
N GLU A 154 -25.16 -3.34 -6.71
CA GLU A 154 -25.46 -2.73 -5.41
C GLU A 154 -24.30 -2.90 -4.42
N ALA A 155 -23.73 -4.11 -4.34
CA ALA A 155 -22.59 -4.41 -3.48
C ALA A 155 -21.35 -3.54 -3.81
N GLU A 156 -21.04 -3.38 -5.09
CA GLU A 156 -19.93 -2.53 -5.55
C GLU A 156 -20.16 -1.05 -5.24
N ARG A 157 -21.42 -0.59 -5.34
CA ARG A 157 -21.78 0.78 -4.96
C ARG A 157 -21.58 1.02 -3.48
N ILE A 158 -22.00 0.09 -2.65
CA ILE A 158 -21.81 0.14 -1.21
C ILE A 158 -20.31 0.14 -0.88
N GLU A 159 -19.54 -0.76 -1.48
CA GLU A 159 -18.09 -0.84 -1.24
C GLU A 159 -17.37 0.47 -1.57
N ILE A 160 -17.67 1.08 -2.72
CA ILE A 160 -17.09 2.38 -3.08
C ILE A 160 -17.51 3.47 -2.10
N SER A 161 -18.77 3.50 -1.68
CA SER A 161 -19.27 4.48 -0.70
C SER A 161 -18.55 4.35 0.64
N VAL A 162 -18.31 3.13 1.11
CA VAL A 162 -17.54 2.86 2.33
C VAL A 162 -16.08 3.34 2.18
N LEU A 163 -15.44 3.04 1.04
CA LEU A 163 -14.07 3.51 0.78
C LEU A 163 -13.98 5.04 0.72
N MET A 164 -14.96 5.71 0.11
CA MET A 164 -15.02 7.18 0.08
C MET A 164 -15.15 7.77 1.48
N GLN A 165 -16.01 7.19 2.33
CA GLN A 165 -16.16 7.62 3.73
C GLN A 165 -14.85 7.41 4.50
N ARG A 166 -14.21 6.23 4.40
CA ARG A 166 -12.93 5.95 5.04
C ARG A 166 -11.83 6.90 4.60
N MET A 167 -11.79 7.27 3.32
CA MET A 167 -10.84 8.26 2.82
C MET A 167 -11.13 9.67 3.40
N ALA A 168 -12.39 10.06 3.56
CA ALA A 168 -12.75 11.31 4.20
C ALA A 168 -12.31 11.34 5.67
N ASP A 169 -12.60 10.29 6.41
CA ASP A 169 -12.22 10.13 7.81
C ASP A 169 -10.69 10.10 7.98
N GLY A 170 -9.99 9.34 7.13
CA GLY A 170 -8.53 9.27 7.12
C GLY A 170 -7.86 10.62 6.86
N ARG A 171 -8.38 11.38 5.90
CA ARG A 171 -7.90 12.76 5.64
C ARG A 171 -8.10 13.67 6.85
N ALA A 172 -9.27 13.62 7.48
CA ALA A 172 -9.56 14.41 8.67
C ALA A 172 -8.64 14.02 9.84
N ALA A 173 -8.39 12.73 10.03
CA ALA A 173 -7.49 12.22 11.07
C ALA A 173 -6.03 12.65 10.83
N ILE A 174 -5.55 12.63 9.57
CA ILE A 174 -4.22 13.13 9.21
C ILE A 174 -4.12 14.64 9.49
N ALA A 175 -5.11 15.42 9.08
CA ALA A 175 -5.12 16.86 9.32
C ALA A 175 -5.10 17.19 10.82
N ALA A 176 -5.87 16.45 11.64
CA ALA A 176 -5.87 16.62 13.08
C ALA A 176 -4.52 16.24 13.73
N ALA A 177 -3.89 15.15 13.28
CA ALA A 177 -2.57 14.74 13.77
C ALA A 177 -1.48 15.76 13.37
N ALA A 178 -1.51 16.26 12.12
CA ALA A 178 -0.57 17.27 11.65
C ALA A 178 -0.72 18.60 12.42
N ALA A 179 -1.95 19.02 12.74
CA ALA A 179 -2.19 20.21 13.55
C ALA A 179 -1.62 20.07 14.98
N LYS A 180 -1.71 18.87 15.57
CA LYS A 180 -1.11 18.59 16.89
C LYS A 180 0.41 18.57 16.84
N ALA A 181 1.01 18.00 15.78
CA ALA A 181 2.46 18.07 15.58
C ALA A 181 2.94 19.53 15.49
N GLY A 182 2.27 20.37 14.73
CA GLY A 182 2.65 21.79 14.57
C GLY A 182 2.34 22.71 15.77
N SER A 183 1.57 22.24 16.76
CA SER A 183 1.24 23.06 17.95
C SER A 183 2.27 22.96 19.07
N SER A 184 3.20 22.01 19.04
CA SER A 184 4.26 21.84 20.04
C SER A 184 5.41 22.85 19.89
N ASP A 185 5.59 23.45 18.71
CA ASP A 185 6.62 24.49 18.48
C ASP A 185 6.24 25.90 19.05
N ALA A 186 5.04 26.05 19.58
CA ALA A 186 4.54 27.37 20.04
C ALA A 186 4.59 27.57 21.57
N ALA A 187 5.20 26.65 22.31
CA ALA A 187 5.36 26.69 23.77
C ALA A 187 6.83 26.69 24.19
#